data_b6112985f9169b66980478b5dad362e6
#
_entry.id   b6112985f9169b66980478b5dad362e6
#
_cell.length_a   1.000
_cell.length_b   1.000
_cell.length_c   1.000
_cell.angle_alpha   90.00
_cell.angle_beta   90.00
_cell.angle_gamma   90.00
#
_symmetry.space_group_name_H-M   'P 1'
#
loop_
_entity.id
_entity.type
_entity.pdbx_description
1 polymer ?
#
loop_
_entity_poly.entity_id
_entity_poly.type
_entity_poly.pdbx_seq_one_letter_code
_entity_poly.pdbx_strand_id
1 'polypeptide(L)'
;MSNKILRFIDSTLIDLGRQFKWTYLPPLMIYLAAGISGLTGIVGTFFVKDYLNLSAAFLAGLGFWAGIPWALKMPLGHLVDLIWNKKNYMVFVGASLISLSLIIMYGLIIHTEWMSSILSVETWFVISVLLAPIGYVVQDVVADAMTVEAVPLVDDSGNKFSRDEIKLMHTTMQTLGRFAIIGGTVLVALANVILFKGVDDLEQADKISLYGSIYIYALIIPIVSAVSYTHLRAHETYDH
;
A
#
# COMPACT_ATOMS: atom_id res chain seq x y z
N MET A 1 -14.45 4.72 -35.33
CA MET A 1 -14.18 4.89 -33.89
C MET A 1 -13.27 3.79 -33.33
N SER A 2 -13.44 2.54 -33.71
CA SER A 2 -12.64 1.37 -33.26
C SER A 2 -11.12 1.55 -33.43
N ASN A 3 -10.63 1.97 -34.58
CA ASN A 3 -9.18 2.12 -34.85
C ASN A 3 -8.44 3.19 -33.98
N LYS A 4 -9.16 4.21 -33.53
CA LYS A 4 -8.54 5.23 -32.64
C LYS A 4 -8.38 4.72 -31.22
N ILE A 5 -9.36 3.97 -30.72
CA ILE A 5 -9.33 3.35 -29.39
C ILE A 5 -8.26 2.25 -29.36
N LEU A 6 -8.23 1.39 -30.38
CA LEU A 6 -7.19 0.36 -30.48
C LEU A 6 -5.78 0.93 -30.56
N ARG A 7 -5.54 2.01 -31.32
CA ARG A 7 -4.26 2.70 -31.35
C ARG A 7 -3.90 3.35 -30.02
N PHE A 8 -4.88 3.91 -29.32
CA PHE A 8 -4.67 4.48 -27.99
C PHE A 8 -4.30 3.40 -26.97
N ILE A 9 -4.96 2.24 -27.00
CA ILE A 9 -4.64 1.09 -26.14
C ILE A 9 -3.23 0.58 -26.47
N ASP A 10 -2.91 0.41 -27.75
CA ASP A 10 -1.61 -0.08 -28.20
C ASP A 10 -0.48 0.89 -27.77
N SER A 11 -0.61 2.18 -28.09
CA SER A 11 0.41 3.19 -27.80
C SER A 11 0.52 3.56 -26.31
N THR A 12 -0.48 3.26 -25.48
CA THR A 12 -0.48 3.66 -24.06
C THR A 12 -0.23 2.48 -23.13
N LEU A 13 -0.91 1.35 -23.36
CA LEU A 13 -0.84 0.21 -22.46
C LEU A 13 0.19 -0.83 -22.92
N ILE A 14 0.20 -1.18 -24.20
CA ILE A 14 1.11 -2.21 -24.71
C ILE A 14 2.55 -1.68 -24.76
N ASP A 15 2.75 -0.45 -25.21
CA ASP A 15 4.07 0.16 -25.24
C ASP A 15 4.62 0.39 -23.84
N LEU A 16 3.75 0.75 -22.85
CA LEU A 16 4.15 0.85 -21.45
C LEU A 16 4.61 -0.51 -20.90
N GLY A 17 3.88 -1.59 -21.24
CA GLY A 17 4.26 -2.95 -20.86
C GLY A 17 5.58 -3.40 -21.50
N ARG A 18 5.87 -2.98 -22.73
CA ARG A 18 7.15 -3.27 -23.42
C ARG A 18 8.35 -2.55 -22.80
N GLN A 19 8.11 -1.39 -22.18
CA GLN A 19 9.14 -0.59 -21.48
C GLN A 19 9.38 -1.07 -20.05
N PHE A 20 8.63 -2.09 -19.56
CA PHE A 20 8.82 -2.66 -18.24
C PHE A 20 10.22 -3.29 -18.12
N LYS A 21 10.90 -2.96 -17.02
CA LYS A 21 12.18 -3.57 -16.63
C LYS A 21 12.00 -4.27 -15.27
N TRP A 22 12.68 -5.39 -15.08
CA TRP A 22 12.62 -6.12 -13.80
C TRP A 22 13.07 -5.29 -12.60
N THR A 23 13.97 -4.31 -12.82
CA THR A 23 14.41 -3.36 -11.81
C THR A 23 13.27 -2.45 -11.30
N TYR A 24 12.15 -2.36 -12.04
CA TYR A 24 10.98 -1.58 -11.64
C TYR A 24 10.06 -2.35 -10.66
N LEU A 25 10.21 -3.67 -10.59
CA LEU A 25 9.30 -4.52 -9.80
C LEU A 25 9.24 -4.15 -8.31
N PRO A 26 10.37 -3.92 -7.59
CA PRO A 26 10.32 -3.63 -6.17
C PRO A 26 9.47 -2.41 -5.81
N PRO A 27 9.68 -1.19 -6.34
CA PRO A 27 8.83 -0.06 -6.04
C PRO A 27 7.37 -0.27 -6.51
N LEU A 28 7.14 -0.98 -7.61
CA LEU A 28 5.79 -1.29 -8.09
C LEU A 28 5.03 -2.20 -7.13
N MET A 29 5.69 -3.13 -6.44
CA MET A 29 5.06 -3.97 -5.42
C MET A 29 4.60 -3.13 -4.22
N ILE A 30 5.37 -2.13 -3.79
CA ILE A 30 4.96 -1.21 -2.72
C ILE A 30 3.76 -0.37 -3.17
N TYR A 31 3.76 0.15 -4.40
CA TYR A 31 2.63 0.89 -4.95
C TYR A 31 1.38 0.01 -5.11
N LEU A 32 1.54 -1.25 -5.53
CA LEU A 32 0.43 -2.20 -5.55
C LEU A 32 -0.12 -2.44 -4.14
N ALA A 33 0.75 -2.65 -3.15
CA ALA A 33 0.37 -2.78 -1.74
C ALA A 33 -0.41 -1.55 -1.25
N ALA A 34 0.03 -0.33 -1.61
CA ALA A 34 -0.71 0.89 -1.33
C ALA A 34 -2.09 0.91 -2.03
N GLY A 35 -2.18 0.42 -3.27
CA GLY A 35 -3.45 0.30 -3.99
C GLY A 35 -4.45 -0.66 -3.32
N ILE A 36 -3.99 -1.80 -2.80
CA ILE A 36 -4.85 -2.77 -2.11
C ILE A 36 -5.12 -2.42 -0.64
N SER A 37 -4.55 -1.35 -0.11
CA SER A 37 -4.75 -0.91 1.29
C SER A 37 -6.21 -0.61 1.66
N GLY A 38 -7.03 -0.27 0.67
CA GLY A 38 -8.47 -0.01 0.85
C GLY A 38 -9.32 -1.24 1.18
N LEU A 39 -8.75 -2.47 1.20
CA LEU A 39 -9.48 -3.71 1.42
C LEU A 39 -10.26 -3.71 2.75
N THR A 40 -9.70 -3.11 3.80
CA THR A 40 -10.33 -3.02 5.13
C THR A 40 -11.25 -1.82 5.32
N GLY A 41 -11.32 -0.91 4.34
CA GLY A 41 -12.04 0.36 4.49
C GLY A 41 -13.53 0.20 4.75
N ILE A 42 -14.18 -0.74 4.05
CA ILE A 42 -15.62 -1.02 4.24
C ILE A 42 -15.86 -1.59 5.64
N VAL A 43 -15.08 -2.61 6.05
CA VAL A 43 -15.21 -3.21 7.38
C VAL A 43 -14.99 -2.18 8.48
N GLY A 44 -13.94 -1.34 8.36
CA GLY A 44 -13.68 -0.28 9.33
C GLY A 44 -14.85 0.69 9.47
N THR A 45 -15.52 1.05 8.37
CA THR A 45 -16.69 1.90 8.38
C THR A 45 -17.88 1.26 9.10
N PHE A 46 -18.18 0.00 8.79
CA PHE A 46 -19.29 -0.73 9.46
C PHE A 46 -18.98 -0.97 10.93
N PHE A 47 -17.74 -1.35 11.27
CA PHE A 47 -17.34 -1.54 12.66
C PHE A 47 -17.53 -0.27 13.49
N VAL A 48 -17.11 0.88 12.99
CA VAL A 48 -17.31 2.17 13.67
C VAL A 48 -18.77 2.48 13.86
N LYS A 49 -19.61 2.28 12.82
CA LYS A 49 -21.03 2.58 12.85
C LYS A 49 -21.80 1.68 13.79
N ASP A 50 -21.56 0.37 13.73
CA ASP A 50 -22.41 -0.63 14.38
C ASP A 50 -21.95 -0.96 15.81
N TYR A 51 -20.66 -0.73 16.13
CA TYR A 51 -20.10 -1.14 17.43
C TYR A 51 -19.55 0.01 18.27
N LEU A 52 -18.94 1.03 17.66
CA LEU A 52 -18.27 2.09 18.42
C LEU A 52 -19.15 3.31 18.68
N ASN A 53 -20.19 3.53 17.88
CA ASN A 53 -21.08 4.70 18.00
C ASN A 53 -20.33 6.05 18.12
N LEU A 54 -19.18 6.18 17.46
CA LEU A 54 -18.32 7.36 17.56
C LEU A 54 -18.95 8.55 16.83
N SER A 55 -18.82 9.74 17.40
CA SER A 55 -19.35 10.94 16.79
C SER A 55 -18.60 11.31 15.49
N ALA A 56 -19.30 11.97 14.56
CA ALA A 56 -18.67 12.45 13.32
C ALA A 56 -17.54 13.44 13.60
N ALA A 57 -17.63 14.25 14.65
CA ALA A 57 -16.58 15.16 15.06
C ALA A 57 -15.31 14.42 15.53
N PHE A 58 -15.49 13.34 16.30
CA PHE A 58 -14.37 12.48 16.71
C PHE A 58 -13.68 11.84 15.51
N LEU A 59 -14.46 11.29 14.58
CA LEU A 59 -13.93 10.66 13.37
C LEU A 59 -13.22 11.66 12.45
N ALA A 60 -13.75 12.88 12.33
CA ALA A 60 -13.09 13.95 11.58
C ALA A 60 -11.75 14.36 12.22
N GLY A 61 -11.71 14.49 13.56
CA GLY A 61 -10.47 14.73 14.30
C GLY A 61 -9.46 13.60 14.13
N LEU A 62 -9.90 12.34 14.21
CA LEU A 62 -9.04 11.18 13.99
C LEU A 62 -8.50 11.15 12.57
N GLY A 63 -9.34 11.45 11.56
CA GLY A 63 -8.93 11.57 10.16
C GLY A 63 -7.88 12.66 9.94
N PHE A 64 -8.00 13.80 10.63
CA PHE A 64 -6.98 14.86 10.62
C PHE A 64 -5.63 14.32 11.13
N TRP A 65 -5.60 13.67 12.28
CA TRP A 65 -4.37 13.11 12.85
C TRP A 65 -3.77 12.00 11.97
N ALA A 66 -4.60 11.13 11.40
CA ALA A 66 -4.18 10.09 10.45
C ALA A 66 -3.63 10.68 9.14
N GLY A 67 -4.00 11.92 8.79
CA GLY A 67 -3.47 12.64 7.63
C GLY A 67 -2.09 13.28 7.85
N ILE A 68 -1.69 13.54 9.10
CA ILE A 68 -0.41 14.21 9.40
C ILE A 68 0.82 13.48 8.83
N PRO A 69 0.96 12.15 8.90
CA PRO A 69 2.08 11.45 8.30
C PRO A 69 2.26 11.77 6.81
N TRP A 70 1.15 11.88 6.06
CA TRP A 70 1.18 12.26 4.64
C TRP A 70 1.66 13.68 4.41
N ALA A 71 1.29 14.62 5.28
CA ALA A 71 1.78 16.00 5.23
C ALA A 71 3.30 16.08 5.51
N LEU A 72 3.83 15.14 6.28
CA LEU A 72 5.26 15.03 6.61
C LEU A 72 6.07 14.22 5.57
N LYS A 73 5.47 13.81 4.45
CA LYS A 73 6.12 13.01 3.42
C LYS A 73 7.43 13.63 2.92
N MET A 74 7.47 14.95 2.68
CA MET A 74 8.69 15.63 2.20
C MET A 74 9.84 15.58 3.21
N PRO A 75 9.68 15.98 4.49
CA PRO A 75 10.73 15.81 5.49
C PRO A 75 11.19 14.36 5.67
N LEU A 76 10.26 13.39 5.59
CA LEU A 76 10.57 11.96 5.65
C LEU A 76 11.40 11.51 4.45
N GLY A 77 11.15 12.07 3.25
CA GLY A 77 11.99 11.84 2.06
C GLY A 77 13.44 12.23 2.30
N HIS A 78 13.67 13.41 2.86
CA HIS A 78 15.02 13.84 3.21
C HIS A 78 15.67 12.91 4.27
N LEU A 79 14.90 12.43 5.25
CA LEU A 79 15.41 11.45 6.22
C LEU A 79 15.81 10.13 5.53
N VAL A 80 15.04 9.65 4.57
CA VAL A 80 15.36 8.45 3.77
C VAL A 80 16.68 8.64 3.03
N ASP A 81 16.89 9.81 2.43
CA ASP A 81 18.16 10.14 1.73
C ASP A 81 19.36 10.09 2.68
N LEU A 82 19.21 10.59 3.91
CA LEU A 82 20.27 10.56 4.92
C LEU A 82 20.64 9.15 5.39
N ILE A 83 19.67 8.23 5.42
CA ILE A 83 19.86 6.85 5.88
C ILE A 83 19.74 5.83 4.74
N TRP A 84 20.06 6.26 3.51
CA TRP A 84 19.85 5.50 2.28
C TRP A 84 20.36 4.04 2.35
N ASN A 85 21.51 3.84 2.94
CA ASN A 85 22.08 2.48 3.13
C ASN A 85 21.22 1.56 4.01
N LYS A 86 20.24 2.12 4.72
CA LYS A 86 19.30 1.40 5.61
C LYS A 86 17.85 1.46 5.12
N LYS A 87 17.60 1.93 3.89
CA LYS A 87 16.24 2.05 3.31
C LYS A 87 15.41 0.78 3.46
N ASN A 88 16.08 -0.35 3.38
CA ASN A 88 15.51 -1.68 3.48
C ASN A 88 14.81 -1.92 4.83
N TYR A 89 15.44 -1.48 5.93
CA TYR A 89 14.83 -1.57 7.26
C TYR A 89 13.57 -0.73 7.36
N MET A 90 13.48 0.40 6.65
CA MET A 90 12.29 1.23 6.65
C MET A 90 11.10 0.55 6.00
N VAL A 91 11.31 -0.24 4.93
CA VAL A 91 10.24 -1.06 4.33
C VAL A 91 9.68 -2.04 5.35
N PHE A 92 10.55 -2.73 6.11
CA PHE A 92 10.12 -3.65 7.17
C PHE A 92 9.45 -2.94 8.35
N VAL A 93 9.96 -1.77 8.75
CA VAL A 93 9.32 -0.95 9.79
C VAL A 93 7.91 -0.56 9.35
N GLY A 94 7.75 -0.06 8.12
CA GLY A 94 6.43 0.26 7.57
C GLY A 94 5.52 -0.95 7.50
N ALA A 95 6.00 -2.10 7.00
CA ALA A 95 5.24 -3.35 6.94
C ALA A 95 4.82 -3.82 8.34
N SER A 96 5.70 -3.70 9.35
CA SER A 96 5.40 -4.07 10.73
C SER A 96 4.32 -3.19 11.34
N LEU A 97 4.35 -1.88 11.09
CA LEU A 97 3.33 -0.95 11.59
C LEU A 97 1.96 -1.22 10.95
N ILE A 98 1.92 -1.50 9.64
CA ILE A 98 0.70 -1.88 8.94
C ILE A 98 0.18 -3.22 9.50
N SER A 99 1.05 -4.22 9.64
CA SER A 99 0.66 -5.53 10.20
C SER A 99 0.11 -5.39 11.60
N LEU A 100 0.76 -4.60 12.45
CA LEU A 100 0.30 -4.37 13.83
C LEU A 100 -1.08 -3.70 13.85
N SER A 101 -1.31 -2.70 13.00
CA SER A 101 -2.62 -2.07 12.84
C SER A 101 -3.69 -3.10 12.46
N LEU A 102 -3.42 -3.96 11.46
CA LEU A 102 -4.37 -4.97 11.00
C LEU A 102 -4.65 -6.03 12.07
N ILE A 103 -3.63 -6.46 12.81
CA ILE A 103 -3.76 -7.44 13.91
C ILE A 103 -4.56 -6.85 15.08
N ILE A 104 -4.34 -5.58 15.42
CA ILE A 104 -5.13 -4.89 16.44
C ILE A 104 -6.61 -4.87 16.03
N MET A 105 -6.92 -4.51 14.79
CA MET A 105 -8.30 -4.48 14.32
C MET A 105 -8.93 -5.88 14.27
N TYR A 106 -8.19 -6.89 13.83
CA TYR A 106 -8.64 -8.27 13.90
C TYR A 106 -9.00 -8.69 15.34
N GLY A 107 -8.07 -8.43 16.27
CA GLY A 107 -8.30 -8.73 17.70
C GLY A 107 -9.51 -7.99 18.26
N LEU A 108 -9.66 -6.72 17.87
CA LEU A 108 -10.78 -5.89 18.31
C LEU A 108 -12.14 -6.40 17.81
N ILE A 109 -12.19 -6.97 16.60
CA ILE A 109 -13.42 -7.52 16.00
C ILE A 109 -13.74 -8.92 16.57
N ILE A 110 -12.73 -9.80 16.65
CA ILE A 110 -12.96 -11.22 17.01
C ILE A 110 -12.85 -11.47 18.51
N HIS A 111 -12.00 -10.74 19.21
CA HIS A 111 -11.70 -10.91 20.62
C HIS A 111 -11.97 -9.64 21.44
N THR A 112 -13.11 -8.99 21.17
CA THR A 112 -13.49 -7.69 21.76
C THR A 112 -13.43 -7.71 23.29
N GLU A 113 -13.94 -8.76 23.95
CA GLU A 113 -13.94 -8.88 25.41
C GLU A 113 -12.52 -8.91 26.00
N TRP A 114 -11.63 -9.68 25.38
CA TRP A 114 -10.25 -9.76 25.83
C TRP A 114 -9.51 -8.44 25.58
N MET A 115 -9.68 -7.83 24.41
CA MET A 115 -9.07 -6.53 24.08
C MET A 115 -9.55 -5.42 25.02
N SER A 116 -10.86 -5.40 25.34
CA SER A 116 -11.46 -4.41 26.22
C SER A 116 -11.03 -4.55 27.69
N SER A 117 -10.56 -5.73 28.11
CA SER A 117 -9.99 -5.94 29.45
C SER A 117 -8.63 -5.27 29.64
N ILE A 118 -7.94 -4.93 28.55
CA ILE A 118 -6.60 -4.29 28.57
C ILE A 118 -6.72 -2.78 28.38
N LEU A 119 -7.40 -2.34 27.32
CA LEU A 119 -7.67 -0.94 26.99
C LEU A 119 -9.08 -0.83 26.39
N SER A 120 -9.68 0.37 26.45
CA SER A 120 -11.00 0.58 25.85
C SER A 120 -10.97 0.30 24.34
N VAL A 121 -12.10 -0.13 23.80
CA VAL A 121 -12.29 -0.46 22.37
C VAL A 121 -11.93 0.76 21.49
N GLU A 122 -12.33 1.95 21.92
CA GLU A 122 -12.04 3.21 21.24
C GLU A 122 -10.53 3.49 21.21
N THR A 123 -9.83 3.21 22.30
CA THR A 123 -8.38 3.42 22.39
C THR A 123 -7.64 2.50 21.41
N TRP A 124 -8.00 1.22 21.37
CA TRP A 124 -7.43 0.28 20.40
C TRP A 124 -7.71 0.70 18.96
N PHE A 125 -8.93 1.16 18.69
CA PHE A 125 -9.30 1.65 17.37
C PHE A 125 -8.44 2.85 16.95
N VAL A 126 -8.28 3.84 17.84
CA VAL A 126 -7.43 5.01 17.60
C VAL A 126 -6.00 4.61 17.31
N ILE A 127 -5.42 3.71 18.13
CA ILE A 127 -4.05 3.21 17.91
C ILE A 127 -3.93 2.59 16.52
N SER A 128 -4.84 1.70 16.14
CA SER A 128 -4.82 1.05 14.83
C SER A 128 -4.90 2.07 13.69
N VAL A 129 -5.86 3.00 13.75
CA VAL A 129 -6.09 4.01 12.70
C VAL A 129 -4.90 4.96 12.53
N LEU A 130 -4.11 5.21 13.58
CA LEU A 130 -2.93 6.05 13.49
C LEU A 130 -1.69 5.29 13.02
N LEU A 131 -1.55 4.00 13.38
CA LEU A 131 -0.39 3.18 12.97
C LEU A 131 -0.33 2.95 11.46
N ALA A 132 -1.45 2.62 10.83
CA ALA A 132 -1.47 2.28 9.40
C ALA A 132 -0.94 3.42 8.50
N PRO A 133 -1.40 4.69 8.61
CA PRO A 133 -0.87 5.77 7.79
C PRO A 133 0.62 6.02 7.98
N ILE A 134 1.14 5.87 9.22
CA ILE A 134 2.58 6.00 9.47
C ILE A 134 3.34 4.92 8.69
N GLY A 135 2.88 3.67 8.76
CA GLY A 135 3.47 2.55 8.03
C GLY A 135 3.44 2.76 6.52
N TYR A 136 2.30 3.19 5.97
CA TYR A 136 2.15 3.45 4.54
C TYR A 136 3.05 4.59 4.06
N VAL A 137 3.10 5.70 4.79
CA VAL A 137 3.95 6.86 4.41
C VAL A 137 5.42 6.49 4.42
N VAL A 138 5.88 5.74 5.42
CA VAL A 138 7.27 5.27 5.48
C VAL A 138 7.61 4.41 4.27
N GLN A 139 6.74 3.49 3.86
CA GLN A 139 6.96 2.65 2.68
C GLN A 139 6.89 3.46 1.38
N ASP A 140 5.94 4.38 1.26
CA ASP A 140 5.71 5.18 0.08
C ASP A 140 6.90 6.11 -0.21
N VAL A 141 7.48 6.72 0.83
CA VAL A 141 8.69 7.55 0.70
C VAL A 141 9.88 6.72 0.22
N VAL A 142 10.05 5.49 0.74
CA VAL A 142 11.11 4.59 0.26
C VAL A 142 10.85 4.17 -1.18
N ALA A 143 9.59 3.86 -1.54
CA ALA A 143 9.24 3.50 -2.92
C ALA A 143 9.55 4.64 -3.90
N ASP A 144 9.21 5.88 -3.54
CA ASP A 144 9.55 7.06 -4.37
C ASP A 144 11.06 7.17 -4.60
N ALA A 145 11.87 7.00 -3.56
CA ALA A 145 13.33 7.02 -3.69
C ALA A 145 13.85 5.84 -4.55
N MET A 146 13.28 4.65 -4.39
CA MET A 146 13.61 3.47 -5.20
C MET A 146 13.24 3.66 -6.68
N THR A 147 12.22 4.45 -7.01
CA THR A 147 11.87 4.72 -8.42
C THR A 147 12.97 5.49 -9.15
N VAL A 148 13.71 6.33 -8.44
CA VAL A 148 14.86 7.05 -9.00
C VAL A 148 16.03 6.10 -9.23
N GLU A 149 16.30 5.22 -8.28
CA GLU A 149 17.41 4.23 -8.36
C GLU A 149 17.15 3.14 -9.40
N ALA A 150 15.89 2.75 -9.62
CA ALA A 150 15.51 1.72 -10.57
C ALA A 150 15.78 2.10 -12.05
N VAL A 151 16.01 3.39 -12.34
CA VAL A 151 16.31 3.87 -13.70
C VAL A 151 17.81 3.75 -13.97
N PRO A 152 18.24 2.89 -14.92
CA PRO A 152 19.66 2.72 -15.23
C PRO A 152 20.23 3.98 -15.91
N LEU A 153 21.47 4.31 -15.58
CA LEU A 153 22.20 5.42 -16.18
C LEU A 153 23.02 5.01 -17.41
N VAL A 154 23.26 3.72 -17.57
CA VAL A 154 24.01 3.11 -18.68
C VAL A 154 23.24 1.95 -19.29
N ASP A 155 23.47 1.68 -20.57
CA ASP A 155 22.93 0.50 -21.27
C ASP A 155 23.74 -0.76 -20.96
N ASP A 156 23.31 -1.91 -21.47
CA ASP A 156 23.98 -3.22 -21.28
C ASP A 156 25.39 -3.25 -21.92
N SER A 157 25.73 -2.28 -22.78
CA SER A 157 27.03 -2.11 -23.42
C SER A 157 27.93 -1.13 -22.68
N GLY A 158 27.47 -0.53 -21.58
CA GLY A 158 28.19 0.47 -20.78
C GLY A 158 28.10 1.90 -21.31
N ASN A 159 27.32 2.18 -22.36
CA ASN A 159 27.12 3.52 -22.87
C ASN A 159 26.14 4.29 -22.00
N LYS A 160 26.42 5.56 -21.76
CA LYS A 160 25.52 6.44 -20.99
C LYS A 160 24.27 6.77 -21.79
N PHE A 161 23.10 6.62 -21.16
CA PHE A 161 21.85 7.15 -21.71
C PHE A 161 21.87 8.67 -21.80
N SER A 162 21.22 9.22 -22.82
CA SER A 162 20.99 10.64 -22.95
C SER A 162 20.04 11.15 -21.84
N ARG A 163 20.06 12.45 -21.58
CA ARG A 163 19.16 13.07 -20.59
C ARG A 163 17.68 12.84 -20.92
N ASP A 164 17.33 12.83 -22.20
CA ASP A 164 15.95 12.65 -22.65
C ASP A 164 15.49 11.19 -22.45
N GLU A 165 16.37 10.22 -22.69
CA GLU A 165 16.09 8.79 -22.42
C GLU A 165 15.90 8.54 -20.92
N ILE A 166 16.77 9.08 -20.06
CA ILE A 166 16.64 8.98 -18.60
C ILE A 166 15.32 9.61 -18.14
N LYS A 167 14.98 10.80 -18.64
CA LYS A 167 13.72 11.46 -18.33
C LYS A 167 12.51 10.64 -18.76
N LEU A 168 12.57 10.00 -19.94
CA LEU A 168 11.51 9.12 -20.40
C LEU A 168 11.35 7.89 -19.50
N MET A 169 12.45 7.26 -19.09
CA MET A 169 12.44 6.12 -18.18
C MET A 169 11.85 6.48 -16.80
N HIS A 170 12.18 7.64 -16.24
CA HIS A 170 11.55 8.13 -15.00
C HIS A 170 10.05 8.35 -15.17
N THR A 171 9.62 8.92 -16.30
CA THR A 171 8.20 9.12 -16.60
C THR A 171 7.47 7.77 -16.73
N THR A 172 8.08 6.81 -17.42
CA THR A 172 7.57 5.44 -17.55
C THR A 172 7.41 4.78 -16.19
N MET A 173 8.44 4.88 -15.33
CA MET A 173 8.41 4.30 -13.99
C MET A 173 7.29 4.90 -13.12
N GLN A 174 7.14 6.22 -13.11
CA GLN A 174 6.06 6.89 -12.38
C GLN A 174 4.67 6.51 -12.93
N THR A 175 4.55 6.38 -14.24
CA THR A 175 3.29 5.95 -14.89
C THR A 175 2.94 4.52 -14.48
N LEU A 176 3.90 3.59 -14.51
CA LEU A 176 3.71 2.21 -14.04
C LEU A 176 3.32 2.17 -12.56
N GLY A 177 3.93 3.02 -11.72
CA GLY A 177 3.56 3.14 -10.29
C GLY A 177 2.11 3.55 -10.10
N ARG A 178 1.61 4.51 -10.88
CA ARG A 178 0.20 4.90 -10.85
C ARG A 178 -0.73 3.77 -11.33
N PHE A 179 -0.33 3.04 -12.37
CA PHE A 179 -1.07 1.85 -12.80
C PHE A 179 -1.11 0.77 -11.73
N ALA A 180 -0.02 0.55 -10.99
CA ALA A 180 0.01 -0.41 -9.89
C ALA A 180 -0.97 -0.01 -8.77
N ILE A 181 -0.99 1.27 -8.35
CA ILE A 181 -1.94 1.77 -7.34
C ILE A 181 -3.38 1.62 -7.83
N ILE A 182 -3.70 2.09 -9.04
CA ILE A 182 -5.06 2.03 -9.60
C ILE A 182 -5.49 0.57 -9.78
N GLY A 183 -4.60 -0.28 -10.30
CA GLY A 183 -4.85 -1.72 -10.45
C GLY A 183 -5.17 -2.38 -9.11
N GLY A 184 -4.41 -2.06 -8.06
CA GLY A 184 -4.69 -2.50 -6.70
C GLY A 184 -6.06 -2.05 -6.20
N THR A 185 -6.42 -0.79 -6.42
CA THR A 185 -7.74 -0.26 -6.05
C THR A 185 -8.89 -0.97 -6.78
N VAL A 186 -8.71 -1.27 -8.07
CA VAL A 186 -9.70 -2.04 -8.85
C VAL A 186 -9.82 -3.47 -8.32
N LEU A 187 -8.70 -4.13 -7.99
CA LEU A 187 -8.72 -5.47 -7.39
C LEU A 187 -9.48 -5.46 -6.06
N VAL A 188 -9.27 -4.45 -5.21
CA VAL A 188 -10.01 -4.27 -3.96
C VAL A 188 -11.50 -4.08 -4.21
N ALA A 189 -11.87 -3.26 -5.18
CA ALA A 189 -13.28 -3.05 -5.53
C ALA A 189 -13.95 -4.36 -5.95
N LEU A 190 -13.29 -5.16 -6.79
CA LEU A 190 -13.79 -6.48 -7.20
C LEU A 190 -13.85 -7.45 -6.02
N ALA A 191 -12.81 -7.50 -5.18
CA ALA A 191 -12.78 -8.34 -3.99
C ALA A 191 -13.92 -7.98 -3.03
N ASN A 192 -14.17 -6.69 -2.79
CA ASN A 192 -15.26 -6.22 -1.95
C ASN A 192 -16.63 -6.63 -2.49
N VAL A 193 -16.88 -6.53 -3.80
CA VAL A 193 -18.13 -7.01 -4.41
C VAL A 193 -18.35 -8.50 -4.13
N ILE A 194 -17.30 -9.30 -4.17
CA ILE A 194 -17.39 -10.75 -3.91
C ILE A 194 -17.55 -11.02 -2.42
N LEU A 195 -16.75 -10.40 -1.57
CA LEU A 195 -16.70 -10.64 -0.12
C LEU A 195 -17.98 -10.18 0.59
N PHE A 196 -18.59 -9.09 0.13
CA PHE A 196 -19.80 -8.53 0.75
C PHE A 196 -21.10 -9.00 0.08
N LYS A 197 -21.02 -9.91 -0.91
CA LYS A 197 -22.22 -10.46 -1.54
C LYS A 197 -23.04 -11.24 -0.52
N GLY A 198 -24.31 -10.82 -0.28
CA GLY A 198 -25.24 -11.47 0.63
C GLY A 198 -24.94 -11.24 2.13
N VAL A 199 -24.06 -10.29 2.45
CA VAL A 199 -23.69 -10.00 3.85
C VAL A 199 -24.87 -9.52 4.69
N ASP A 200 -25.86 -8.87 4.07
CA ASP A 200 -27.05 -8.39 4.77
C ASP A 200 -27.92 -9.54 5.33
N ASP A 201 -27.88 -10.70 4.68
CA ASP A 201 -28.64 -11.91 5.06
C ASP A 201 -27.91 -12.76 6.12
N LEU A 202 -26.67 -12.45 6.48
CA LEU A 202 -25.87 -13.18 7.45
C LEU A 202 -26.33 -12.88 8.88
N GLU A 203 -26.23 -13.88 9.76
CA GLU A 203 -26.33 -13.66 11.21
C GLU A 203 -25.17 -12.82 11.73
N GLN A 204 -25.37 -12.18 12.89
CA GLN A 204 -24.39 -11.26 13.47
C GLN A 204 -23.02 -11.93 13.72
N ALA A 205 -23.01 -13.20 14.17
CA ALA A 205 -21.78 -13.94 14.40
C ALA A 205 -20.99 -14.19 13.10
N ASP A 206 -21.69 -14.50 12.01
CA ASP A 206 -21.08 -14.72 10.69
C ASP A 206 -20.54 -13.42 10.11
N LYS A 207 -21.24 -12.29 10.30
CA LYS A 207 -20.74 -10.95 9.93
C LYS A 207 -19.42 -10.63 10.63
N ILE A 208 -19.35 -10.86 11.94
CA ILE A 208 -18.14 -10.65 12.73
C ILE A 208 -17.00 -11.53 12.21
N SER A 209 -17.27 -12.81 11.95
CA SER A 209 -16.29 -13.76 11.41
C SER A 209 -15.78 -13.31 10.03
N LEU A 210 -16.68 -12.88 9.14
CA LEU A 210 -16.32 -12.35 7.83
C LEU A 210 -15.44 -11.09 7.97
N TYR A 211 -15.82 -10.14 8.82
CA TYR A 211 -15.06 -8.91 9.03
C TYR A 211 -13.66 -9.19 9.56
N GLY A 212 -13.51 -10.10 10.52
CA GLY A 212 -12.21 -10.53 11.01
C GLY A 212 -11.36 -11.19 9.90
N SER A 213 -11.97 -12.05 9.10
CA SER A 213 -11.28 -12.72 7.98
C SER A 213 -10.72 -11.73 6.98
N ILE A 214 -11.42 -10.63 6.70
CA ILE A 214 -10.94 -9.57 5.79
C ILE A 214 -9.66 -8.92 6.33
N TYR A 215 -9.54 -8.70 7.65
CA TYR A 215 -8.30 -8.18 8.23
C TYR A 215 -7.15 -9.18 8.15
N ILE A 216 -7.43 -10.48 8.27
CA ILE A 216 -6.41 -11.52 8.04
C ILE A 216 -5.98 -11.54 6.57
N TYR A 217 -6.91 -11.47 5.62
CA TYR A 217 -6.56 -11.39 4.20
C TYR A 217 -5.77 -10.13 3.88
N ALA A 218 -6.07 -9.02 4.55
CA ALA A 218 -5.34 -7.76 4.37
C ALA A 218 -3.87 -7.84 4.81
N LEU A 219 -3.46 -8.85 5.59
CA LEU A 219 -2.03 -9.08 5.90
C LEU A 219 -1.20 -9.40 4.65
N ILE A 220 -1.82 -9.73 3.52
CA ILE A 220 -1.12 -9.82 2.24
C ILE A 220 -0.48 -8.47 1.85
N ILE A 221 -1.04 -7.34 2.28
CA ILE A 221 -0.57 -5.98 1.95
C ILE A 221 0.88 -5.78 2.42
N PRO A 222 1.18 -5.88 3.74
CA PRO A 222 2.55 -5.74 4.23
C PRO A 222 3.47 -6.87 3.75
N ILE A 223 2.95 -8.07 3.45
CA ILE A 223 3.74 -9.17 2.88
C ILE A 223 4.20 -8.78 1.47
N VAL A 224 3.31 -8.32 0.59
CA VAL A 224 3.65 -7.89 -0.78
C VAL A 224 4.69 -6.77 -0.74
N SER A 225 4.53 -5.79 0.14
CA SER A 225 5.51 -4.70 0.27
C SER A 225 6.85 -5.18 0.83
N ALA A 226 6.87 -6.11 1.79
CA ALA A 226 8.10 -6.66 2.36
C ALA A 226 8.88 -7.54 1.36
N VAL A 227 8.16 -8.34 0.55
CA VAL A 227 8.78 -9.18 -0.50
C VAL A 227 9.48 -8.33 -1.57
N SER A 228 9.05 -7.10 -1.82
CA SER A 228 9.72 -6.17 -2.73
C SER A 228 11.21 -6.03 -2.44
N TYR A 229 11.58 -6.09 -1.16
CA TYR A 229 12.96 -5.98 -0.70
C TYR A 229 13.82 -7.21 -0.99
N THR A 230 13.26 -8.42 -0.88
CA THR A 230 14.04 -9.65 -1.11
C THR A 230 14.49 -9.78 -2.56
N HIS A 231 13.72 -9.24 -3.50
CA HIS A 231 14.09 -9.17 -4.91
C HIS A 231 15.20 -8.15 -5.20
N LEU A 232 15.23 -7.02 -4.48
CA LEU A 232 16.33 -6.03 -4.61
C LEU A 232 17.69 -6.65 -4.25
N ARG A 233 17.76 -7.34 -3.13
CA ARG A 233 19.01 -7.94 -2.65
C ARG A 233 19.53 -9.06 -3.56
N ALA A 234 18.65 -9.78 -4.24
CA ALA A 234 19.03 -10.79 -5.21
C ALA A 234 19.69 -10.17 -6.45
N HIS A 235 19.27 -8.99 -6.90
CA HIS A 235 19.88 -8.28 -8.03
C HIS A 235 21.22 -7.63 -7.66
N GLU A 236 21.35 -7.00 -6.49
CA GLU A 236 22.62 -6.40 -6.03
C GLU A 236 23.74 -7.41 -5.86
N THR A 237 23.42 -8.71 -5.60
CA THR A 237 24.42 -9.79 -5.46
C THR A 237 24.84 -10.41 -6.78
N TYR A 238 24.16 -10.16 -7.88
CA TYR A 238 24.53 -10.66 -9.21
C TYR A 238 25.40 -9.69 -10.01
N ASP A 239 25.50 -8.41 -9.59
CA ASP A 239 26.32 -7.38 -10.26
C ASP A 239 27.74 -7.23 -9.67
N HIS A 240 28.17 -8.19 -8.87
CA HIS A 240 29.54 -8.36 -8.34
C HIS A 240 30.11 -9.74 -8.81
#